data_b52261be1f3d7f8039764fa2d488a5cc
#
_entry.id   b52261be1f3d7f8039764fa2d488a5cc
#
_cell.length_a   1.000
_cell.length_b   1.000
_cell.length_c   1.000
_cell.angle_alpha   90.00
_cell.angle_beta   90.00
_cell.angle_gamma   90.00
#
_symmetry.space_group_name_H-M   'P 1'
#
loop_
_entity.id
_entity.type
_entity.pdbx_description
1 polymer ?
#
loop_
_entity_poly.entity_id
_entity_poly.type
_entity_poly.pdbx_seq_one_letter_code
_entity_poly.pdbx_strand_id
1 'polypeptide(L)'
;MKKLFRAFSLCLTLALCVFGSTAALAEAPAATPAPQDERVITDVSPLEDQIRNIVGFTTSTGGPYDFEQADHRSAVQAYGAEPAEGAVALLRIYARAEDRGDASINSSGHSFLSVRNVSDHDIEVGGLRIAPNTEMTFSPRGNRWEHTGIWYNLEGYYKRYLADSYYQNIYTVQTSLDQGQLDVVNRNLAKSDHWSAYFNCAAFTEGMWNAVCADTLSAGQPYTPENLRNDILAKYGDLAAYNPQIPYDYIVYYGTSLTPSKEFA
;
A
#
# COMPACT_ATOMS: atom_id res chain seq x y z
N MET A 1 84.96 6.00 -29.53
CA MET A 1 84.20 6.82 -30.49
C MET A 1 82.72 6.79 -30.12
N LYS A 2 82.25 7.96 -29.89
CA LYS A 2 80.92 8.25 -29.27
C LYS A 2 79.77 8.01 -30.31
N LYS A 3 78.67 7.38 -29.87
CA LYS A 3 77.37 7.59 -30.54
C LYS A 3 76.29 7.73 -29.47
N LEU A 4 75.76 8.95 -29.40
CA LEU A 4 74.55 9.34 -28.67
C LEU A 4 73.37 8.61 -29.27
N PHE A 5 72.56 7.96 -28.45
CA PHE A 5 71.20 7.63 -28.79
C PHE A 5 70.25 8.52 -27.93
N ARG A 6 69.56 9.40 -28.60
CA ARG A 6 68.49 10.18 -28.01
C ARG A 6 67.26 9.27 -27.86
N ALA A 7 66.86 9.07 -26.64
CA ALA A 7 65.57 8.45 -26.32
C ALA A 7 64.49 9.52 -26.44
N PHE A 8 63.54 9.38 -27.36
CA PHE A 8 62.30 10.13 -27.44
C PHE A 8 61.34 9.50 -26.44
N SER A 9 61.12 10.22 -25.32
CA SER A 9 60.04 9.88 -24.38
C SER A 9 58.74 10.37 -24.92
N LEU A 10 57.91 9.45 -25.43
CA LEU A 10 56.55 9.75 -25.82
C LEU A 10 55.65 9.65 -24.58
N CYS A 11 55.38 10.81 -23.94
CA CYS A 11 54.35 10.90 -22.89
C CYS A 11 52.99 10.71 -23.56
N LEU A 12 52.46 9.48 -23.50
CA LEU A 12 51.07 9.21 -23.79
C LEU A 12 50.23 9.55 -22.60
N THR A 13 49.73 10.79 -22.53
CA THR A 13 48.69 11.20 -21.56
C THR A 13 47.39 10.56 -21.93
N LEU A 14 47.09 9.43 -21.28
CA LEU A 14 45.77 8.81 -21.32
C LEU A 14 44.83 9.69 -20.48
N ALA A 15 44.10 10.58 -21.13
CA ALA A 15 42.98 11.26 -20.52
C ALA A 15 41.85 10.23 -20.31
N LEU A 16 41.77 9.62 -19.13
CA LEU A 16 40.58 8.92 -18.68
C LEU A 16 39.47 9.96 -18.49
N CYS A 17 38.66 10.16 -19.51
CA CYS A 17 37.34 10.74 -19.35
C CYS A 17 36.49 9.75 -18.53
N VAL A 18 36.53 9.89 -17.21
CA VAL A 18 35.51 9.31 -16.34
C VAL A 18 34.23 10.10 -16.64
N PHE A 19 33.44 9.62 -17.58
CA PHE A 19 32.04 9.99 -17.65
C PHE A 19 31.37 9.39 -16.44
N GLY A 20 31.40 10.13 -15.33
CA GLY A 20 30.50 9.90 -14.23
C GLY A 20 29.07 10.12 -14.74
N SER A 21 28.44 9.06 -15.17
CA SER A 21 26.99 9.03 -15.32
C SER A 21 26.43 9.18 -13.90
N THR A 22 26.22 10.42 -13.47
CA THR A 22 25.26 10.71 -12.42
C THR A 22 23.92 10.34 -13.01
N ALA A 23 23.50 9.07 -12.79
CA ALA A 23 22.11 8.76 -12.89
C ALA A 23 21.42 9.69 -11.88
N ALA A 24 20.81 10.75 -12.37
CA ALA A 24 19.88 11.51 -11.56
C ALA A 24 18.80 10.51 -11.16
N LEU A 25 18.82 10.10 -9.89
CA LEU A 25 17.70 9.37 -9.31
C LEU A 25 16.49 10.27 -9.53
N ALA A 26 15.59 9.84 -10.39
CA ALA A 26 14.36 10.57 -10.59
C ALA A 26 13.66 10.60 -9.23
N GLU A 27 13.44 11.79 -8.71
CA GLU A 27 12.73 11.97 -7.44
C GLU A 27 11.33 11.41 -7.59
N ALA A 28 10.89 10.62 -6.59
CA ALA A 28 9.53 10.09 -6.56
C ALA A 28 8.50 11.23 -6.67
N PRO A 29 7.42 11.07 -7.44
CA PRO A 29 6.42 12.11 -7.58
C PRO A 29 5.75 12.39 -6.24
N ALA A 30 5.54 13.68 -5.93
CA ALA A 30 4.75 14.06 -4.77
C ALA A 30 3.29 13.68 -4.99
N ALA A 31 2.68 13.05 -4.01
CA ALA A 31 1.25 12.78 -4.04
C ALA A 31 0.47 14.10 -4.00
N THR A 32 -0.59 14.20 -4.77
CA THR A 32 -1.46 15.38 -4.78
C THR A 32 -2.36 15.36 -3.56
N PRO A 33 -2.41 16.43 -2.74
CA PRO A 33 -3.32 16.51 -1.61
C PRO A 33 -4.78 16.32 -2.04
N ALA A 34 -5.57 15.69 -1.18
CA ALA A 34 -7.00 15.48 -1.41
C ALA A 34 -7.75 16.82 -1.44
N PRO A 35 -8.82 16.94 -2.26
CA PRO A 35 -9.72 18.09 -2.21
C PRO A 35 -10.33 18.23 -0.82
N GLN A 36 -10.55 19.47 -0.38
CA GLN A 36 -11.17 19.77 0.92
C GLN A 36 -12.68 20.01 0.81
N ASP A 37 -13.31 19.66 -0.29
CA ASP A 37 -14.74 19.82 -0.46
C ASP A 37 -15.55 18.83 0.41
N GLU A 38 -16.78 19.20 0.74
CA GLU A 38 -17.68 18.42 1.58
C GLU A 38 -18.68 17.60 0.77
N ARG A 39 -18.36 17.27 -0.49
CA ARG A 39 -19.28 16.45 -1.27
C ARG A 39 -19.51 15.10 -0.57
N VAL A 40 -20.78 14.76 -0.36
CA VAL A 40 -21.20 13.47 0.17
C VAL A 40 -22.02 12.76 -0.90
N ILE A 41 -21.60 11.59 -1.29
CA ILE A 41 -22.36 10.71 -2.18
C ILE A 41 -23.32 9.93 -1.29
N THR A 42 -24.60 10.28 -1.34
CA THR A 42 -25.66 9.65 -0.54
C THR A 42 -26.29 8.46 -1.23
N ASP A 43 -26.24 8.40 -2.56
CA ASP A 43 -26.72 7.25 -3.35
C ASP A 43 -25.53 6.45 -3.89
N VAL A 44 -25.25 5.33 -3.23
CA VAL A 44 -24.15 4.41 -3.59
C VAL A 44 -24.64 3.25 -4.48
N SER A 45 -25.97 3.12 -4.72
CA SER A 45 -26.52 2.00 -5.49
C SER A 45 -25.92 1.90 -6.90
N PRO A 46 -25.71 2.98 -7.67
CA PRO A 46 -25.05 2.90 -8.97
C PRO A 46 -23.60 2.39 -8.88
N LEU A 47 -22.90 2.77 -7.80
CA LEU A 47 -21.53 2.35 -7.57
C LEU A 47 -21.47 0.88 -7.09
N GLU A 48 -22.39 0.47 -6.22
CA GLU A 48 -22.54 -0.93 -5.80
C GLU A 48 -22.92 -1.83 -6.96
N ASP A 49 -23.84 -1.39 -7.83
CA ASP A 49 -24.24 -2.13 -9.02
C ASP A 49 -23.12 -2.19 -10.06
N GLN A 50 -22.34 -1.14 -10.23
CA GLN A 50 -21.11 -1.17 -11.03
C GLN A 50 -20.10 -2.14 -10.44
N ILE A 51 -19.88 -2.11 -9.13
CA ILE A 51 -18.99 -3.05 -8.43
C ILE A 51 -19.47 -4.49 -8.61
N ARG A 52 -20.77 -4.76 -8.47
CA ARG A 52 -21.36 -6.10 -8.64
C ARG A 52 -21.31 -6.58 -10.10
N ASN A 53 -21.59 -5.72 -11.06
CA ASN A 53 -21.58 -6.07 -12.49
C ASN A 53 -20.15 -6.26 -13.04
N ILE A 54 -19.17 -5.60 -12.45
CA ILE A 54 -17.74 -5.73 -12.81
C ILE A 54 -17.14 -7.02 -12.24
N VAL A 55 -17.67 -7.57 -11.16
CA VAL A 55 -17.30 -8.88 -10.60
C VAL A 55 -17.74 -10.07 -11.49
N GLY A 56 -18.19 -9.81 -12.71
CA GLY A 56 -18.24 -10.85 -13.75
C GLY A 56 -16.82 -11.38 -13.94
N PHE A 57 -16.62 -12.61 -13.47
CA PHE A 57 -15.37 -13.39 -13.49
C PHE A 57 -14.54 -13.18 -14.76
N THR A 58 -13.83 -12.08 -14.84
CA THR A 58 -12.71 -12.03 -15.76
C THR A 58 -11.58 -12.74 -15.08
N THR A 59 -11.06 -13.74 -15.73
CA THR A 59 -9.87 -14.49 -15.34
C THR A 59 -8.70 -13.52 -15.22
N SER A 60 -8.58 -12.88 -14.03
CA SER A 60 -7.36 -12.19 -13.74
C SER A 60 -6.26 -13.24 -13.57
N THR A 61 -5.16 -13.04 -14.25
CA THR A 61 -4.02 -13.95 -14.27
C THR A 61 -3.08 -13.77 -13.08
N GLY A 62 -3.53 -13.07 -12.02
CA GLY A 62 -2.74 -12.86 -10.81
C GLY A 62 -2.47 -14.16 -10.07
N GLY A 63 -1.20 -14.50 -9.92
CA GLY A 63 -0.71 -15.58 -9.08
C GLY A 63 -0.62 -15.17 -7.59
N PRO A 64 -0.05 -16.03 -6.74
CA PRO A 64 0.20 -15.68 -5.34
C PRO A 64 1.13 -14.47 -5.25
N TYR A 65 0.89 -13.66 -4.21
CA TYR A 65 1.81 -12.58 -3.88
C TYR A 65 3.10 -13.17 -3.31
N ASP A 66 4.23 -12.80 -3.88
CA ASP A 66 5.57 -13.18 -3.41
C ASP A 66 6.16 -12.04 -2.59
N PHE A 67 5.83 -12.04 -1.29
CA PHE A 67 6.27 -11.00 -0.38
C PHE A 67 7.66 -11.27 0.17
N GLU A 68 8.54 -10.31 -0.03
CA GLU A 68 9.83 -10.21 0.65
C GLU A 68 9.59 -9.91 2.13
N GLN A 69 10.34 -10.58 3.00
CA GLN A 69 10.25 -10.40 4.46
C GLN A 69 11.30 -9.40 4.92
N ALA A 70 10.97 -8.58 5.90
CA ALA A 70 11.95 -7.72 6.56
C ALA A 70 12.86 -8.57 7.48
N ASP A 71 14.14 -8.21 7.53
CA ASP A 71 15.11 -8.84 8.43
C ASP A 71 14.74 -8.65 9.90
N HIS A 72 14.18 -7.49 10.21
CA HIS A 72 13.59 -7.16 11.50
C HIS A 72 12.09 -6.88 11.32
N ARG A 73 11.26 -7.39 12.23
CA ARG A 73 9.81 -7.20 12.21
C ARG A 73 9.35 -6.64 13.55
N SER A 74 8.54 -5.60 13.49
CA SER A 74 8.02 -4.91 14.67
C SER A 74 6.85 -5.66 15.29
N ALA A 75 6.59 -5.43 16.59
CA ALA A 75 5.42 -5.97 17.26
C ALA A 75 4.14 -5.20 16.90
N VAL A 76 2.99 -5.85 17.05
CA VAL A 76 1.68 -5.22 16.97
C VAL A 76 1.51 -4.18 18.08
N GLN A 77 0.80 -3.10 17.76
CA GLN A 77 0.46 -2.01 18.68
C GLN A 77 -1.04 -1.70 18.61
N ALA A 78 -1.57 -1.16 19.70
CA ALA A 78 -2.92 -0.61 19.71
C ALA A 78 -3.05 0.53 18.69
N TYR A 79 -4.20 0.63 18.03
CA TYR A 79 -4.49 1.77 17.16
C TYR A 79 -4.39 3.08 17.94
N GLY A 80 -3.63 4.03 17.40
CA GLY A 80 -3.37 5.31 18.03
C GLY A 80 -2.29 5.31 19.11
N ALA A 81 -1.61 4.19 19.36
CA ALA A 81 -0.40 4.18 20.18
C ALA A 81 0.70 5.03 19.52
N GLU A 82 1.56 5.61 20.36
CA GLU A 82 2.72 6.38 19.89
C GLU A 82 3.66 5.49 19.07
N PRO A 83 4.28 6.05 18.01
CA PRO A 83 5.28 5.32 17.24
C PRO A 83 6.43 4.85 18.13
N ALA A 84 7.00 3.68 17.81
CA ALA A 84 8.23 3.22 18.44
C ALA A 84 9.39 4.17 18.14
N GLU A 85 10.39 4.20 19.01
CA GLU A 85 11.61 4.99 18.79
C GLU A 85 12.27 4.59 17.45
N GLY A 86 12.64 5.57 16.65
CA GLY A 86 13.25 5.37 15.32
C GLY A 86 12.26 4.99 14.21
N ALA A 87 10.96 4.91 14.49
CA ALA A 87 9.98 4.69 13.44
C ALA A 87 9.88 5.90 12.50
N VAL A 88 9.80 5.61 11.20
CA VAL A 88 9.53 6.61 10.15
C VAL A 88 8.08 6.59 9.72
N ALA A 89 7.38 5.46 9.92
CA ALA A 89 5.98 5.29 9.55
C ALA A 89 5.23 4.38 10.52
N LEU A 90 3.89 4.47 10.48
CA LEU A 90 2.97 3.48 11.06
C LEU A 90 2.28 2.75 9.91
N LEU A 91 2.34 1.42 9.92
CA LEU A 91 1.50 0.57 9.07
C LEU A 91 0.26 0.17 9.87
N ARG A 92 -0.92 0.38 9.27
CA ARG A 92 -2.20 -0.04 9.84
C ARG A 92 -2.86 -1.06 8.94
N ILE A 93 -3.41 -2.10 9.54
CA ILE A 93 -4.17 -3.14 8.84
C ILE A 93 -5.64 -2.98 9.18
N TYR A 94 -6.49 -2.98 8.15
CA TYR A 94 -7.93 -2.85 8.26
C TYR A 94 -8.60 -4.07 7.65
N ALA A 95 -9.55 -4.64 8.39
CA ALA A 95 -10.37 -5.72 7.88
C ALA A 95 -11.84 -5.46 8.21
N ARG A 96 -12.69 -5.52 7.17
CA ARG A 96 -14.13 -5.34 7.23
C ARG A 96 -14.82 -6.62 6.75
N ALA A 97 -15.80 -7.11 7.51
CA ALA A 97 -16.74 -8.09 7.00
C ALA A 97 -18.06 -7.42 6.63
N GLU A 98 -18.73 -7.93 5.62
CA GLU A 98 -20.11 -7.56 5.35
C GLU A 98 -21.05 -8.43 6.17
N ASP A 99 -22.00 -7.82 6.88
CA ASP A 99 -23.01 -8.53 7.69
C ASP A 99 -24.16 -9.10 6.80
N ARG A 100 -23.85 -9.43 5.56
CA ARG A 100 -24.82 -10.08 4.67
C ARG A 100 -24.79 -11.58 4.92
N GLY A 101 -25.91 -12.13 5.37
CA GLY A 101 -26.07 -13.57 5.72
C GLY A 101 -25.98 -14.54 4.54
N ASP A 102 -25.43 -14.14 3.40
CA ASP A 102 -25.07 -15.00 2.29
C ASP A 102 -23.56 -15.14 2.17
N ALA A 103 -23.06 -16.36 2.36
CA ALA A 103 -21.65 -16.73 2.31
C ALA A 103 -21.08 -16.71 0.87
N SER A 104 -21.41 -15.72 0.04
CA SER A 104 -20.78 -15.61 -1.28
C SER A 104 -19.38 -15.00 -1.12
N ILE A 105 -18.38 -15.58 -1.80
CA ILE A 105 -16.98 -15.10 -1.82
C ILE A 105 -16.90 -13.61 -2.21
N ASN A 106 -17.92 -13.09 -2.90
CA ASN A 106 -18.00 -11.72 -3.38
C ASN A 106 -18.61 -10.74 -2.36
N SER A 107 -19.23 -11.21 -1.28
CA SER A 107 -19.88 -10.42 -0.23
C SER A 107 -19.07 -10.34 1.07
N SER A 108 -17.89 -10.95 1.14
CA SER A 108 -17.12 -11.11 2.39
C SER A 108 -16.43 -9.85 2.91
N GLY A 109 -16.70 -8.68 2.34
CA GLY A 109 -16.14 -7.42 2.81
C GLY A 109 -14.86 -6.98 2.06
N HIS A 110 -14.01 -6.23 2.74
CA HIS A 110 -12.74 -5.74 2.18
C HIS A 110 -11.67 -5.60 3.26
N SER A 111 -10.41 -5.76 2.85
CA SER A 111 -9.26 -5.46 3.68
C SER A 111 -8.24 -4.60 2.93
N PHE A 112 -7.56 -3.75 3.66
CA PHE A 112 -6.60 -2.80 3.12
C PHE A 112 -5.58 -2.40 4.18
N LEU A 113 -4.56 -1.70 3.76
CA LEU A 113 -3.52 -1.14 4.61
C LEU A 113 -3.48 0.37 4.47
N SER A 114 -2.95 1.05 5.47
CA SER A 114 -2.47 2.42 5.33
C SER A 114 -1.06 2.58 5.86
N VAL A 115 -0.35 3.55 5.32
CA VAL A 115 0.92 4.05 5.85
C VAL A 115 0.73 5.50 6.25
N ARG A 116 0.99 5.80 7.54
CA ARG A 116 1.07 7.15 8.07
C ARG A 116 2.53 7.54 8.23
N ASN A 117 2.93 8.64 7.62
CA ASN A 117 4.25 9.22 7.84
C ASN A 117 4.32 9.85 9.24
N VAL A 118 5.23 9.36 10.08
CA VAL A 118 5.48 9.90 11.43
C VAL A 118 6.85 10.55 11.56
N SER A 119 7.60 10.63 10.46
CA SER A 119 8.86 11.34 10.38
C SER A 119 8.67 12.84 10.19
N ASP A 120 9.74 13.60 10.22
CA ASP A 120 9.79 15.06 9.97
C ASP A 120 10.05 15.43 8.50
N HIS A 121 10.14 14.44 7.62
CA HIS A 121 10.39 14.60 6.19
C HIS A 121 9.44 13.73 5.35
N ASP A 122 9.41 13.97 4.03
CA ASP A 122 8.62 13.15 3.12
C ASP A 122 9.16 11.72 3.09
N ILE A 123 8.24 10.74 3.08
CA ILE A 123 8.56 9.32 2.85
C ILE A 123 7.95 8.84 1.54
N GLU A 124 8.46 7.75 1.00
CA GLU A 124 7.92 7.11 -0.19
C GLU A 124 7.00 5.94 0.19
N VAL A 125 5.83 5.85 -0.47
CA VAL A 125 4.90 4.72 -0.36
C VAL A 125 4.45 4.30 -1.76
N GLY A 126 4.89 3.11 -2.19
CA GLY A 126 4.58 2.59 -3.52
C GLY A 126 5.02 3.48 -4.68
N GLY A 127 6.10 4.26 -4.48
CA GLY A 127 6.60 5.22 -5.45
C GLY A 127 5.98 6.63 -5.35
N LEU A 128 4.99 6.85 -4.46
CA LEU A 128 4.43 8.17 -4.17
C LEU A 128 5.10 8.75 -2.92
N ARG A 129 5.51 10.02 -3.01
CA ARG A 129 6.05 10.76 -1.88
C ARG A 129 4.92 11.39 -1.06
N ILE A 130 4.84 11.07 0.23
CA ILE A 130 3.82 11.57 1.16
C ILE A 130 4.44 12.41 2.28
N ALA A 131 3.77 13.50 2.60
CA ALA A 131 4.26 14.51 3.54
C ALA A 131 4.20 14.02 5.01
N PRO A 132 4.98 14.66 5.93
CA PRO A 132 4.90 14.40 7.36
C PRO A 132 3.48 14.52 7.91
N ASN A 133 3.14 13.65 8.86
CA ASN A 133 1.85 13.58 9.56
C ASN A 133 0.62 13.29 8.69
N THR A 134 0.83 12.91 7.42
CA THR A 134 -0.24 12.49 6.52
C THR A 134 -0.27 10.97 6.35
N GLU A 135 -1.39 10.46 5.83
CA GLU A 135 -1.64 9.03 5.73
C GLU A 135 -2.26 8.69 4.37
N MET A 136 -1.86 7.57 3.80
CA MET A 136 -2.40 7.08 2.54
C MET A 136 -2.75 5.60 2.66
N THR A 137 -3.96 5.23 2.23
CA THR A 137 -4.41 3.83 2.15
C THR A 137 -3.98 3.17 0.85
N PHE A 138 -3.81 1.85 0.86
CA PHE A 138 -3.57 1.07 -0.35
C PHE A 138 -4.09 -0.36 -0.23
N SER A 139 -4.58 -0.88 -1.34
CA SER A 139 -5.01 -2.28 -1.48
C SER A 139 -5.21 -2.65 -2.95
N PRO A 140 -5.14 -3.93 -3.31
CA PRO A 140 -5.55 -4.36 -4.63
C PRO A 140 -7.07 -4.44 -4.73
N ARG A 141 -7.59 -4.06 -5.90
CA ARG A 141 -8.99 -4.17 -6.27
C ARG A 141 -9.14 -4.94 -7.59
N GLY A 142 -10.14 -5.83 -7.64
CA GLY A 142 -10.53 -6.50 -8.87
C GLY A 142 -11.41 -5.60 -9.72
N ASN A 143 -11.23 -5.66 -11.02
CA ASN A 143 -12.14 -5.11 -12.05
C ASN A 143 -12.73 -3.72 -11.77
N ARG A 144 -11.87 -2.74 -11.51
CA ARG A 144 -12.23 -1.34 -11.62
C ARG A 144 -12.09 -0.89 -13.07
N TRP A 145 -12.88 0.09 -13.48
CA TRP A 145 -12.86 0.61 -14.83
C TRP A 145 -11.48 1.03 -15.31
N GLU A 146 -10.75 1.72 -14.46
CA GLU A 146 -9.47 2.27 -14.81
C GLU A 146 -8.33 1.26 -14.61
N HIS A 147 -8.46 0.36 -13.59
CA HIS A 147 -7.36 -0.53 -13.25
C HIS A 147 -7.79 -1.74 -12.42
N THR A 148 -7.19 -2.90 -12.70
CA THR A 148 -7.23 -4.10 -11.84
C THR A 148 -5.85 -4.29 -11.23
N GLY A 149 -5.73 -4.13 -9.92
CA GLY A 149 -4.44 -4.17 -9.20
C GLY A 149 -4.46 -3.19 -8.03
N ILE A 150 -3.30 -2.62 -7.71
CA ILE A 150 -3.13 -1.73 -6.55
C ILE A 150 -3.78 -0.37 -6.80
N TRP A 151 -4.52 0.07 -5.78
CA TRP A 151 -5.09 1.41 -5.66
C TRP A 151 -4.57 2.07 -4.41
N TYR A 152 -4.21 3.33 -4.54
CA TYR A 152 -3.74 4.18 -3.45
C TYR A 152 -4.83 5.20 -3.10
N ASN A 153 -5.11 5.36 -1.83
CA ASN A 153 -6.07 6.31 -1.23
C ASN A 153 -7.55 6.13 -1.63
N LEU A 154 -7.90 5.04 -2.32
CA LEU A 154 -9.29 4.76 -2.72
C LEU A 154 -10.18 4.51 -1.49
N GLU A 155 -9.66 3.87 -0.45
CA GLU A 155 -10.41 3.61 0.79
C GLU A 155 -10.70 4.90 1.56
N GLY A 156 -9.73 5.81 1.58
CA GLY A 156 -9.89 7.15 2.13
C GLY A 156 -10.97 7.93 1.37
N TYR A 157 -10.96 7.87 0.03
CA TYR A 157 -12.00 8.46 -0.81
C TYR A 157 -13.40 7.92 -0.45
N TYR A 158 -13.56 6.59 -0.39
CA TYR A 158 -14.84 5.99 -0.05
C TYR A 158 -15.32 6.39 1.34
N LYS A 159 -14.43 6.38 2.34
CA LYS A 159 -14.79 6.82 3.69
C LYS A 159 -15.19 8.29 3.74
N ARG A 160 -14.56 9.13 2.91
CA ARG A 160 -14.84 10.58 2.88
C ARG A 160 -16.14 10.91 2.16
N TYR A 161 -16.41 10.28 1.02
CA TYR A 161 -17.46 10.70 0.09
C TYR A 161 -18.66 9.75 -0.01
N LEU A 162 -18.55 8.51 0.49
CA LEU A 162 -19.68 7.60 0.56
C LEU A 162 -20.38 7.69 1.93
N ALA A 163 -21.64 7.27 1.97
CA ALA A 163 -22.39 7.23 3.21
C ALA A 163 -21.69 6.37 4.26
N ASP A 164 -21.83 6.72 5.53
CA ASP A 164 -21.19 6.03 6.67
C ASP A 164 -21.50 4.53 6.72
N SER A 165 -22.65 4.10 6.18
CA SER A 165 -23.02 2.68 6.09
C SER A 165 -22.09 1.85 5.19
N TYR A 166 -21.32 2.48 4.29
CA TYR A 166 -20.45 1.76 3.38
C TYR A 166 -19.21 1.18 4.10
N TYR A 167 -18.70 1.90 5.11
CA TYR A 167 -17.53 1.47 5.89
C TYR A 167 -17.89 1.30 7.37
N GLN A 168 -18.62 0.22 7.68
CA GLN A 168 -18.89 -0.23 9.04
C GLN A 168 -18.23 -1.59 9.30
N ASN A 169 -18.20 -2.00 10.55
CA ASN A 169 -17.63 -3.28 11.00
C ASN A 169 -16.15 -3.46 10.62
N ILE A 170 -15.38 -2.37 10.66
CA ILE A 170 -13.94 -2.35 10.43
C ILE A 170 -13.22 -2.49 11.76
N TYR A 171 -12.24 -3.40 11.80
CA TYR A 171 -11.28 -3.49 12.90
C TYR A 171 -9.87 -3.24 12.37
N THR A 172 -9.06 -2.60 13.20
CA THR A 172 -7.69 -2.21 12.86
C THR A 172 -6.76 -2.34 14.06
N VAL A 173 -5.54 -2.72 13.79
CA VAL A 173 -4.37 -2.59 14.65
C VAL A 173 -3.24 -1.93 13.87
N GLN A 174 -2.16 -1.54 14.53
CA GLN A 174 -1.02 -0.92 13.85
C GLN A 174 0.31 -1.55 14.28
N THR A 175 1.35 -1.25 13.51
CA THR A 175 2.75 -1.54 13.85
C THR A 175 3.63 -0.37 13.41
N SER A 176 4.73 -0.15 14.10
CA SER A 176 5.73 0.84 13.70
C SER A 176 6.67 0.28 12.65
N LEU A 177 7.04 1.09 11.67
CA LEU A 177 8.02 0.75 10.65
C LEU A 177 9.25 1.64 10.78
N ASP A 178 10.43 1.04 10.85
CA ASP A 178 11.67 1.73 10.54
C ASP A 178 11.85 1.87 9.01
N GLN A 179 12.93 2.53 8.57
CA GLN A 179 13.18 2.75 7.14
C GLN A 179 13.36 1.42 6.39
N GLY A 180 14.04 0.43 6.97
CA GLY A 180 14.26 -0.87 6.33
C GLY A 180 12.97 -1.63 6.09
N GLN A 181 12.03 -1.58 7.04
CA GLN A 181 10.69 -2.17 6.90
C GLN A 181 9.83 -1.42 5.88
N LEU A 182 9.89 -0.10 5.85
CA LEU A 182 9.21 0.71 4.85
C LEU A 182 9.72 0.41 3.44
N ASP A 183 11.03 0.20 3.29
CA ASP A 183 11.64 -0.20 2.02
C ASP A 183 11.14 -1.58 1.56
N VAL A 184 10.92 -2.53 2.49
CA VAL A 184 10.30 -3.83 2.18
C VAL A 184 8.85 -3.65 1.71
N VAL A 185 8.07 -2.78 2.37
CA VAL A 185 6.71 -2.45 1.92
C VAL A 185 6.74 -1.93 0.49
N ASN A 186 7.64 -1.00 0.16
CA ASN A 186 7.78 -0.42 -1.17
C ASN A 186 8.18 -1.46 -2.23
N ARG A 187 9.16 -2.32 -1.93
CA ARG A 187 9.56 -3.41 -2.85
C ARG A 187 8.42 -4.41 -3.09
N ASN A 188 7.65 -4.70 -2.07
CA ASN A 188 6.47 -5.56 -2.20
C ASN A 188 5.36 -4.90 -3.01
N LEU A 189 5.08 -3.61 -2.81
CA LEU A 189 4.11 -2.86 -3.62
C LEU A 189 4.47 -2.86 -5.10
N ALA A 190 5.75 -2.64 -5.43
CA ALA A 190 6.22 -2.57 -6.81
C ALA A 190 5.95 -3.86 -7.64
N LYS A 191 5.81 -5.01 -6.98
CA LYS A 191 5.58 -6.31 -7.63
C LYS A 191 4.16 -6.88 -7.43
N SER A 192 3.28 -6.15 -6.73
CA SER A 192 1.96 -6.65 -6.33
C SER A 192 0.79 -6.04 -7.11
N ASP A 193 1.05 -5.41 -8.26
CA ASP A 193 0.02 -4.72 -9.05
C ASP A 193 -0.85 -5.69 -9.84
N HIS A 194 -1.55 -6.56 -9.12
CA HIS A 194 -2.49 -7.53 -9.67
C HIS A 194 -3.55 -7.91 -8.62
N TRP A 195 -4.61 -8.55 -9.08
CA TRP A 195 -5.67 -9.09 -8.23
C TRP A 195 -6.29 -10.35 -8.86
N SER A 196 -6.69 -11.31 -8.06
CA SER A 196 -7.52 -12.42 -8.49
C SER A 196 -8.49 -12.82 -7.38
N ALA A 197 -9.50 -13.64 -7.70
CA ALA A 197 -10.46 -14.12 -6.71
C ALA A 197 -9.79 -14.95 -5.59
N TYR A 198 -8.70 -15.65 -5.91
CA TYR A 198 -7.95 -16.45 -4.94
C TYR A 198 -6.87 -15.63 -4.22
N PHE A 199 -6.21 -14.71 -4.93
CA PHE A 199 -5.17 -13.83 -4.37
C PHE A 199 -5.70 -12.39 -4.39
N ASN A 200 -6.63 -12.16 -3.48
CA ASN A 200 -7.44 -10.96 -3.37
C ASN A 200 -6.86 -9.96 -2.35
N CYS A 201 -7.67 -8.98 -1.97
CA CYS A 201 -7.28 -7.99 -0.98
C CYS A 201 -6.87 -8.60 0.36
N ALA A 202 -7.50 -9.70 0.79
CA ALA A 202 -7.18 -10.33 2.08
C ALA A 202 -5.82 -11.05 2.04
N ALA A 203 -5.52 -11.76 0.95
CA ALA A 203 -4.21 -12.38 0.74
C ALA A 203 -3.09 -11.34 0.69
N PHE A 204 -3.32 -10.23 -0.02
CA PHE A 204 -2.38 -9.12 -0.09
C PHE A 204 -2.14 -8.49 1.28
N THR A 205 -3.22 -8.17 1.99
CA THR A 205 -3.17 -7.48 3.28
C THR A 205 -2.48 -8.31 4.35
N GLU A 206 -2.83 -9.61 4.44
CA GLU A 206 -2.15 -10.60 5.31
C GLU A 206 -0.66 -10.67 4.99
N GLY A 207 -0.31 -10.90 3.73
CA GLY A 207 1.08 -11.10 3.32
C GLY A 207 1.95 -9.87 3.56
N MET A 208 1.45 -8.68 3.24
CA MET A 208 2.16 -7.42 3.48
C MET A 208 2.36 -7.14 4.98
N TRP A 209 1.33 -7.37 5.80
CA TRP A 209 1.44 -7.27 7.25
C TRP A 209 2.48 -8.23 7.80
N ASN A 210 2.40 -9.51 7.44
CA ASN A 210 3.30 -10.56 7.91
C ASN A 210 4.74 -10.36 7.42
N ALA A 211 4.95 -9.59 6.36
CA ALA A 211 6.29 -9.25 5.87
C ALA A 211 7.06 -8.33 6.82
N VAL A 212 6.38 -7.50 7.60
CA VAL A 212 7.00 -6.46 8.43
C VAL A 212 6.60 -6.52 9.92
N CYS A 213 5.54 -7.25 10.26
CA CYS A 213 5.09 -7.44 11.65
C CYS A 213 5.42 -8.86 12.14
N ALA A 214 6.01 -8.96 13.34
CA ALA A 214 6.34 -10.24 13.97
C ALA A 214 5.09 -10.99 14.43
N ASP A 215 4.07 -10.25 14.79
CA ASP A 215 2.76 -10.76 15.23
C ASP A 215 1.89 -11.03 13.99
N THR A 216 1.99 -12.25 13.46
CA THR A 216 1.37 -12.63 12.20
C THR A 216 -0.14 -12.76 12.30
N LEU A 217 -0.81 -12.43 11.19
CA LEU A 217 -2.25 -12.58 11.00
C LEU A 217 -2.54 -13.62 9.92
N SER A 218 -3.78 -14.13 9.89
CA SER A 218 -4.24 -15.07 8.87
C SER A 218 -5.64 -14.71 8.35
N ALA A 219 -5.74 -14.63 7.04
CA ALA A 219 -7.02 -14.49 6.33
C ALA A 219 -7.64 -15.85 5.94
N GLY A 220 -7.05 -16.96 6.39
CA GLY A 220 -7.55 -18.32 6.18
C GLY A 220 -7.40 -18.84 4.76
N GLN A 221 -8.06 -19.99 4.50
CA GLN A 221 -8.17 -20.60 3.18
C GLN A 221 -9.62 -21.01 2.94
N PRO A 222 -10.36 -20.36 2.02
CA PRO A 222 -9.93 -19.28 1.12
C PRO A 222 -9.63 -17.98 1.87
N TYR A 223 -8.78 -17.13 1.29
CA TYR A 223 -8.47 -15.80 1.84
C TYR A 223 -9.72 -14.94 1.84
N THR A 224 -10.18 -14.53 3.03
CA THR A 224 -11.34 -13.64 3.15
C THR A 224 -11.08 -12.49 4.13
N PRO A 225 -11.62 -11.28 3.88
CA PRO A 225 -11.55 -10.19 4.84
C PRO A 225 -12.21 -10.51 6.18
N GLU A 226 -13.25 -11.36 6.18
CA GLU A 226 -13.91 -11.82 7.38
C GLU A 226 -12.98 -12.67 8.27
N ASN A 227 -12.27 -13.66 7.67
CA ASN A 227 -11.30 -14.46 8.41
C ASN A 227 -10.19 -13.58 8.99
N LEU A 228 -9.68 -12.62 8.20
CA LEU A 228 -8.66 -11.69 8.66
C LEU A 228 -9.16 -10.83 9.83
N ARG A 229 -10.40 -10.30 9.74
CA ARG A 229 -11.04 -9.57 10.85
C ARG A 229 -11.16 -10.44 12.11
N ASN A 230 -11.61 -11.68 11.94
CA ASN A 230 -11.80 -12.60 13.05
C ASN A 230 -10.45 -12.95 13.71
N ASP A 231 -9.38 -13.10 12.93
CA ASP A 231 -8.04 -13.35 13.46
C ASP A 231 -7.48 -12.13 14.21
N ILE A 232 -7.71 -10.90 13.70
CA ILE A 232 -7.38 -9.65 14.42
C ILE A 232 -8.09 -9.64 15.77
N LEU A 233 -9.39 -9.92 15.81
CA LEU A 233 -10.17 -9.93 17.03
C LEU A 233 -9.74 -11.03 18.01
N ALA A 234 -9.47 -12.22 17.53
CA ALA A 234 -9.05 -13.33 18.36
C ALA A 234 -7.69 -13.13 19.02
N LYS A 235 -6.75 -12.51 18.30
CA LYS A 235 -5.37 -12.32 18.78
C LYS A 235 -5.17 -10.98 19.48
N TYR A 236 -5.84 -9.92 18.99
CA TYR A 236 -5.54 -8.54 19.36
C TYR A 236 -6.80 -7.71 19.67
N GLY A 237 -7.90 -8.36 20.07
CA GLY A 237 -9.17 -7.68 20.34
C GLY A 237 -9.05 -6.51 21.31
N ASP A 238 -8.21 -6.64 22.33
CA ASP A 238 -7.97 -5.57 23.33
C ASP A 238 -7.14 -4.38 22.77
N LEU A 239 -6.44 -4.59 21.65
CA LEU A 239 -5.64 -3.58 20.97
C LEU A 239 -6.36 -2.99 19.75
N ALA A 240 -7.38 -3.69 19.25
CA ALA A 240 -8.07 -3.35 18.02
C ALA A 240 -9.06 -2.19 18.23
N ALA A 241 -9.00 -1.20 17.34
CA ALA A 241 -10.05 -0.18 17.27
C ALA A 241 -11.17 -0.63 16.34
N TYR A 242 -12.41 -0.28 16.72
CA TYR A 242 -13.62 -0.51 15.95
C TYR A 242 -14.04 0.76 15.20
N ASN A 243 -14.33 0.64 13.93
CA ASN A 243 -14.73 1.76 13.04
C ASN A 243 -13.80 2.98 13.14
N PRO A 244 -12.48 2.81 12.97
CA PRO A 244 -11.54 3.90 13.07
C PRO A 244 -11.77 4.96 11.99
N GLN A 245 -11.21 6.14 12.18
CA GLN A 245 -11.11 7.11 11.11
C GLN A 245 -10.18 6.59 10.02
N ILE A 246 -10.60 6.72 8.76
CA ILE A 246 -9.77 6.42 7.59
C ILE A 246 -9.49 7.76 6.93
N PRO A 247 -8.25 8.26 7.01
CA PRO A 247 -7.92 9.58 6.47
C PRO A 247 -7.97 9.59 4.95
N TYR A 248 -8.27 10.75 4.40
CA TYR A 248 -8.22 11.02 2.97
C TYR A 248 -7.34 12.25 2.74
N ASP A 249 -6.02 12.03 2.80
CA ASP A 249 -5.05 13.12 2.71
C ASP A 249 -4.58 13.40 1.27
N TYR A 250 -4.76 12.43 0.37
CA TYR A 250 -4.32 12.50 -1.03
C TYR A 250 -5.41 12.06 -1.99
N ILE A 251 -5.37 12.53 -3.23
CA ILE A 251 -6.24 12.03 -4.30
C ILE A 251 -5.95 10.54 -4.57
N VAL A 252 -6.83 9.91 -5.34
CA VAL A 252 -6.71 8.49 -5.67
C VAL A 252 -5.75 8.28 -6.83
N TYR A 253 -4.82 7.32 -6.66
CA TYR A 253 -3.93 6.82 -7.71
C TYR A 253 -4.12 5.33 -7.91
N TYR A 254 -3.67 4.80 -9.05
CA TYR A 254 -3.64 3.37 -9.30
C TYR A 254 -2.40 2.91 -10.07
N GLY A 255 -2.09 1.63 -9.90
CA GLY A 255 -1.05 0.91 -10.62
C GLY A 255 0.37 1.34 -10.27
N THR A 256 1.34 0.59 -10.74
CA THR A 256 2.77 0.93 -10.59
C THR A 256 3.18 2.16 -11.39
N SER A 257 2.37 2.57 -12.39
CA SER A 257 2.55 3.82 -13.14
C SER A 257 2.09 5.06 -12.38
N LEU A 258 1.48 4.90 -11.21
CA LEU A 258 1.01 5.97 -10.33
C LEU A 258 0.09 6.96 -11.07
N THR A 259 -0.88 6.41 -11.80
CA THR A 259 -1.80 7.21 -12.58
C THR A 259 -2.88 7.79 -11.68
N PRO A 260 -3.07 9.12 -11.65
CA PRO A 260 -4.20 9.72 -10.94
C PRO A 260 -5.53 9.22 -11.53
N SER A 261 -6.45 8.81 -10.65
CA SER A 261 -7.79 8.39 -11.08
C SER A 261 -8.58 9.58 -11.63
N LYS A 262 -9.35 9.33 -12.69
CA LYS A 262 -10.34 10.28 -13.22
C LYS A 262 -11.74 10.02 -12.67
N GLU A 263 -11.99 8.78 -12.27
CA GLU A 263 -13.27 8.37 -11.68
C GLU A 263 -13.42 8.90 -10.24
N PHE A 264 -12.31 8.94 -9.51
CA PHE A 264 -12.28 9.32 -8.09
C PHE A 264 -11.50 10.64 -7.84
N ALA A 265 -11.56 11.57 -8.78
CA ALA A 265 -10.91 12.88 -8.70
C ALA A 265 -11.71 13.91 -7.91
#